data_7ff73522d7997c6070ae8172127061e0
#
_entry.id   7ff73522d7997c6070ae8172127061e0
#
_cell.length_a   1.000
_cell.length_b   1.000
_cell.length_c   1.000
_cell.angle_alpha   90.00
_cell.angle_beta   90.00
_cell.angle_gamma   90.00
#
_symmetry.space_group_name_H-M   'P 1'
#
loop_
_entity.id
_entity.type
_entity.pdbx_description
1 polymer ?
#
loop_
_entity_poly.entity_id
_entity_poly.type
_entity_poly.pdbx_seq_one_letter_code
_entity_poly.pdbx_strand_id
1 'polypeptide(L)'
;MTDKFQKIFRKDSGCFQYGFIRSGITGIPAVCSALDLPGTRVLKEGNKVKAGIVETFFVKRYKNSGIFNQLRSYFKSPRPFKVLSGAEKILASGIETPEIYAALISWKFFRREDYLVTSLLKGKNIFLDQMLAAGRKDEVWQLILTGFLPALAKLHDSGAIHGDLSMRNLYLSPSGGPGLIDLDGVKIFSLPVKDKYREEEIARLTSSFFMLVSYLDGNDRKIPVIPEKYVTSVLENYPHKLNADKVLKKIEKFIRRGQKYL
;
A
#
# COMPACT_ATOMS: atom_id res chain seq x y z
N MET A 1 18.63 -3.13 7.22
CA MET A 1 18.02 -4.44 6.78
C MET A 1 18.62 -5.59 7.59
N THR A 2 18.76 -5.40 8.83
CA THR A 2 19.79 -6.08 9.51
C THR A 2 19.27 -7.22 10.39
N ASP A 3 19.07 -7.16 11.57
CA ASP A 3 18.98 -8.32 12.47
C ASP A 3 17.62 -9.06 12.49
N LYS A 4 16.61 -8.52 11.78
CA LYS A 4 15.24 -9.07 11.78
C LYS A 4 14.95 -10.08 10.67
N PHE A 5 15.79 -10.14 9.62
CA PHE A 5 15.55 -10.99 8.47
C PHE A 5 16.76 -11.86 8.13
N GLN A 6 16.50 -13.14 7.89
CA GLN A 6 17.49 -14.10 7.37
C GLN A 6 17.36 -14.17 5.85
N LYS A 7 18.50 -14.10 5.18
CA LYS A 7 18.58 -14.36 3.75
C LYS A 7 18.50 -15.86 3.52
N ILE A 8 17.59 -16.29 2.67
CA ILE A 8 17.47 -17.71 2.31
C ILE A 8 17.81 -17.93 0.85
N PHE A 9 18.37 -19.10 0.61
CA PHE A 9 18.61 -19.67 -0.69
C PHE A 9 18.28 -21.15 -0.61
N ARG A 10 17.27 -21.59 -1.35
CA ARG A 10 16.81 -22.98 -1.33
C ARG A 10 16.61 -23.47 -2.75
N LYS A 11 17.12 -24.68 -3.03
CA LYS A 11 16.89 -25.38 -4.28
C LYS A 11 16.23 -26.72 -3.96
N ASP A 12 15.04 -26.95 -4.49
CA ASP A 12 14.26 -28.15 -4.22
C ASP A 12 13.57 -28.60 -5.51
N SER A 13 13.72 -29.87 -5.92
CA SER A 13 12.97 -30.57 -7.00
C SER A 13 12.53 -29.68 -8.18
N GLY A 14 13.43 -28.86 -8.75
CA GLY A 14 13.13 -27.97 -9.86
C GLY A 14 12.50 -26.62 -9.49
N CYS A 15 12.36 -26.34 -8.20
CA CYS A 15 11.96 -25.05 -7.66
C CYS A 15 13.14 -24.37 -6.99
N PHE A 16 13.30 -23.08 -7.23
CA PHE A 16 14.38 -22.27 -6.73
C PHE A 16 13.82 -21.10 -5.96
N GLN A 17 14.19 -20.93 -4.70
CA GLN A 17 13.70 -19.85 -3.85
C GLN A 17 14.84 -19.00 -3.31
N TYR A 18 14.66 -17.68 -3.40
CA TYR A 18 15.60 -16.70 -2.88
C TYR A 18 14.83 -15.56 -2.23
N GLY A 19 15.30 -15.07 -1.10
CA GLY A 19 14.67 -13.90 -0.50
C GLY A 19 15.02 -13.72 0.97
N PHE A 20 14.09 -13.11 1.68
CA PHE A 20 14.22 -12.74 3.08
C PHE A 20 13.05 -13.31 3.86
N ILE A 21 13.35 -14.00 4.95
CA ILE A 21 12.36 -14.47 5.94
C ILE A 21 12.74 -13.87 7.27
N ARG A 22 11.73 -13.38 8.02
CA ARG A 22 11.93 -12.86 9.36
C ARG A 22 12.49 -13.93 10.28
N SER A 23 13.48 -13.58 11.08
CA SER A 23 14.10 -14.47 12.05
C SER A 23 13.06 -15.06 13.03
N GLY A 24 13.14 -16.35 13.28
CA GLY A 24 12.18 -17.06 14.12
C GLY A 24 10.88 -17.52 13.45
N ILE A 25 10.64 -17.16 12.18
CA ILE A 25 9.48 -17.64 11.42
C ILE A 25 9.86 -18.83 10.56
N THR A 26 9.13 -19.93 10.71
CA THR A 26 9.33 -21.18 9.96
C THR A 26 8.13 -21.48 9.07
N GLY A 27 8.26 -22.45 8.15
CA GLY A 27 7.14 -22.93 7.33
C GLY A 27 6.70 -22.01 6.18
N ILE A 28 7.28 -20.83 6.00
CA ILE A 28 6.88 -19.84 4.98
C ILE A 28 6.80 -20.42 3.55
N PRO A 29 7.71 -21.27 3.07
CA PRO A 29 7.58 -21.88 1.74
C PRO A 29 6.32 -22.72 1.59
N ALA A 30 5.94 -23.47 2.63
CA ALA A 30 4.69 -24.24 2.64
C ALA A 30 3.47 -23.31 2.62
N VAL A 31 3.48 -22.23 3.41
CA VAL A 31 2.45 -21.17 3.42
C VAL A 31 2.28 -20.56 2.03
N CYS A 32 3.36 -20.26 1.31
CA CYS A 32 3.29 -19.73 -0.06
C CYS A 32 2.64 -20.76 -1.02
N SER A 33 2.97 -22.03 -0.89
CA SER A 33 2.40 -23.11 -1.72
C SER A 33 0.94 -23.36 -1.40
N ALA A 34 0.55 -23.22 -0.13
CA ALA A 34 -0.83 -23.43 0.33
C ALA A 34 -1.83 -22.39 -0.23
N LEU A 35 -1.36 -21.27 -0.80
CA LEU A 35 -2.24 -20.30 -1.46
C LEU A 35 -3.08 -20.90 -2.61
N ASP A 36 -2.65 -22.02 -3.19
CA ASP A 36 -3.36 -22.70 -4.27
C ASP A 36 -4.16 -23.93 -3.81
N LEU A 37 -4.11 -24.28 -2.53
CA LEU A 37 -4.82 -25.43 -2.01
C LEU A 37 -6.33 -25.15 -1.86
N PRO A 38 -7.18 -26.17 -2.03
CA PRO A 38 -8.59 -26.09 -1.69
C PRO A 38 -8.78 -25.66 -0.23
N GLY A 39 -9.77 -24.82 0.03
CA GLY A 39 -10.06 -24.30 1.37
C GLY A 39 -9.30 -23.04 1.76
N THR A 40 -8.31 -22.60 1.00
CA THR A 40 -7.68 -21.30 1.21
C THR A 40 -8.65 -20.15 0.93
N ARG A 41 -8.75 -19.20 1.87
CA ARG A 41 -9.57 -18.00 1.71
C ARG A 41 -8.92 -17.03 0.73
N VAL A 42 -9.21 -17.19 -0.56
CA VAL A 42 -8.75 -16.28 -1.61
C VAL A 42 -9.55 -14.98 -1.52
N LEU A 43 -8.85 -13.84 -1.40
CA LEU A 43 -9.44 -12.50 -1.35
C LEU A 43 -9.39 -11.78 -2.69
N LYS A 44 -8.38 -12.10 -3.50
CA LYS A 44 -8.20 -11.52 -4.83
C LYS A 44 -7.52 -12.53 -5.74
N GLU A 45 -8.10 -12.74 -6.91
CA GLU A 45 -7.47 -13.52 -7.97
C GLU A 45 -7.58 -12.79 -9.30
N GLY A 46 -6.45 -12.49 -9.90
CA GLY A 46 -6.35 -11.82 -11.18
C GLY A 46 -5.11 -12.28 -11.96
N ASN A 47 -4.99 -11.79 -13.19
CA ASN A 47 -3.90 -12.18 -14.09
C ASN A 47 -2.49 -11.82 -13.55
N LYS A 48 -2.38 -10.79 -12.70
CA LYS A 48 -1.10 -10.28 -12.21
C LYS A 48 -0.85 -10.60 -10.72
N VAL A 49 -1.91 -10.79 -9.95
CA VAL A 49 -1.81 -10.96 -8.50
C VAL A 49 -2.86 -11.96 -8.03
N LYS A 50 -2.46 -12.87 -7.16
CA LYS A 50 -3.34 -13.67 -6.31
C LYS A 50 -3.03 -13.33 -4.85
N ALA A 51 -4.05 -13.09 -4.04
CA ALA A 51 -3.88 -12.81 -2.63
C ALA A 51 -4.94 -13.55 -1.82
N GLY A 52 -4.54 -14.02 -0.66
CA GLY A 52 -5.42 -14.79 0.22
C GLY A 52 -4.89 -14.88 1.63
N ILE A 53 -5.69 -15.51 2.48
CA ILE A 53 -5.34 -15.83 3.87
C ILE A 53 -5.02 -17.31 3.94
N VAL A 54 -3.81 -17.61 4.41
CA VAL A 54 -3.33 -18.97 4.67
C VAL A 54 -2.99 -19.02 6.15
N GLU A 55 -3.73 -19.79 6.92
CA GLU A 55 -3.62 -19.85 8.39
C GLU A 55 -3.75 -18.46 9.03
N THR A 56 -2.66 -17.93 9.59
CA THR A 56 -2.59 -16.61 10.22
C THR A 56 -1.86 -15.56 9.39
N PHE A 57 -1.56 -15.89 8.13
CA PHE A 57 -0.78 -15.06 7.24
C PHE A 57 -1.63 -14.50 6.10
N PHE A 58 -1.38 -13.25 5.72
CA PHE A 58 -1.80 -12.73 4.43
C PHE A 58 -0.70 -12.99 3.42
N VAL A 59 -1.03 -13.70 2.36
CA VAL A 59 -0.10 -14.09 1.29
C VAL A 59 -0.49 -13.42 0.00
N LYS A 60 0.46 -12.74 -0.63
CA LYS A 60 0.29 -12.09 -1.92
C LYS A 60 1.32 -12.64 -2.90
N ARG A 61 0.84 -13.26 -3.98
CA ARG A 61 1.67 -13.78 -5.07
C ARG A 61 1.55 -12.88 -6.28
N TYR A 62 2.69 -12.42 -6.79
CA TYR A 62 2.79 -11.64 -8.02
C TYR A 62 3.16 -12.56 -9.18
N LYS A 63 2.26 -12.64 -10.15
CA LYS A 63 2.42 -13.47 -11.35
C LYS A 63 3.07 -12.64 -12.46
N ASN A 64 4.18 -13.09 -13.00
CA ASN A 64 4.81 -12.50 -14.18
C ASN A 64 4.35 -13.26 -15.43
N SER A 65 3.08 -13.05 -15.85
CA SER A 65 2.51 -13.72 -17.01
C SER A 65 3.00 -13.12 -18.33
N GLY A 66 3.32 -13.99 -19.30
CA GLY A 66 3.80 -13.62 -20.64
C GLY A 66 5.32 -13.51 -20.74
N ILE A 67 5.89 -13.94 -21.87
CA ILE A 67 7.33 -14.07 -22.12
C ILE A 67 8.06 -12.72 -21.93
N PHE A 68 7.50 -11.62 -22.47
CA PHE A 68 8.08 -10.29 -22.31
C PHE A 68 8.10 -9.79 -20.88
N ASN A 69 7.05 -10.07 -20.09
CA ASN A 69 7.02 -9.70 -18.68
C ASN A 69 8.00 -10.52 -17.85
N GLN A 70 8.20 -11.77 -18.21
CA GLN A 70 9.18 -12.64 -17.56
C GLN A 70 10.61 -12.15 -17.84
N LEU A 71 10.97 -11.93 -19.11
CA LEU A 71 12.28 -11.36 -19.45
C LEU A 71 12.52 -10.03 -18.72
N ARG A 72 11.55 -9.12 -18.73
CA ARG A 72 11.65 -7.84 -18.01
C ARG A 72 11.78 -8.02 -16.49
N SER A 73 11.22 -9.09 -15.93
CA SER A 73 11.29 -9.35 -14.48
C SER A 73 12.70 -9.70 -14.01
N TYR A 74 13.54 -10.28 -14.86
CA TYR A 74 14.94 -10.58 -14.52
C TYR A 74 15.77 -9.31 -14.27
N PHE A 75 15.43 -8.21 -14.96
CA PHE A 75 16.15 -6.94 -14.86
C PHE A 75 15.52 -5.97 -13.86
N LYS A 76 14.37 -6.30 -13.28
CA LYS A 76 13.69 -5.44 -12.31
C LYS A 76 13.82 -6.00 -10.90
N SER A 77 14.05 -5.07 -9.97
CA SER A 77 13.95 -5.40 -8.55
C SER A 77 12.58 -6.02 -8.23
N PRO A 78 12.54 -7.15 -7.52
CA PRO A 78 11.31 -7.83 -7.14
C PRO A 78 10.38 -6.92 -6.35
N ARG A 79 9.07 -7.01 -6.62
CA ARG A 79 8.08 -6.21 -5.88
C ARG A 79 8.14 -6.43 -4.37
N PRO A 80 8.20 -7.67 -3.85
CA PRO A 80 8.28 -7.91 -2.41
C PRO A 80 9.48 -7.23 -1.74
N PHE A 81 10.62 -7.14 -2.44
CA PHE A 81 11.81 -6.48 -1.88
C PHE A 81 11.64 -4.97 -1.81
N LYS A 82 10.95 -4.37 -2.80
CA LYS A 82 10.60 -2.94 -2.74
C LYS A 82 9.62 -2.65 -1.60
N VAL A 83 8.64 -3.54 -1.42
CA VAL A 83 7.70 -3.43 -0.31
C VAL A 83 8.42 -3.53 1.04
N LEU A 84 9.34 -4.47 1.19
CA LEU A 84 10.14 -4.62 2.42
C LEU A 84 10.92 -3.34 2.74
N SER A 85 11.68 -2.81 1.78
CA SER A 85 12.44 -1.57 1.97
C SER A 85 11.53 -0.34 2.17
N GLY A 86 10.36 -0.32 1.53
CA GLY A 86 9.36 0.74 1.71
C GLY A 86 8.74 0.71 3.11
N ALA A 87 8.40 -0.48 3.60
CA ALA A 87 7.84 -0.66 4.93
C ALA A 87 8.79 -0.16 6.04
N GLU A 88 10.10 -0.37 5.89
CA GLU A 88 11.10 0.17 6.84
C GLU A 88 11.04 1.71 6.92
N LYS A 89 10.94 2.40 5.77
CA LYS A 89 10.82 3.86 5.73
C LYS A 89 9.49 4.36 6.28
N ILE A 90 8.39 3.64 5.99
CA ILE A 90 7.05 3.95 6.49
C ILE A 90 7.03 3.85 8.02
N LEU A 91 7.54 2.75 8.58
CA LEU A 91 7.64 2.56 10.02
C LEU A 91 8.54 3.62 10.69
N ALA A 92 9.68 3.95 10.09
CA ALA A 92 10.57 5.02 10.59
C ALA A 92 9.92 6.41 10.57
N SER A 93 8.88 6.62 9.77
CA SER A 93 8.10 7.86 9.72
C SER A 93 6.97 7.93 10.75
N GLY A 94 6.83 6.88 11.59
CA GLY A 94 5.77 6.78 12.60
C GLY A 94 4.43 6.31 12.05
N ILE A 95 4.41 5.73 10.86
CA ILE A 95 3.23 5.12 10.25
C ILE A 95 3.31 3.61 10.40
N GLU A 96 2.27 3.00 10.95
CA GLU A 96 2.20 1.54 11.09
C GLU A 96 1.87 0.86 9.75
N THR A 97 2.31 -0.38 9.62
CA THR A 97 2.02 -1.24 8.45
C THR A 97 1.98 -2.69 8.89
N PRO A 98 1.26 -3.57 8.18
CA PRO A 98 1.30 -5.00 8.47
C PRO A 98 2.74 -5.50 8.53
N GLU A 99 3.03 -6.29 9.54
CA GLU A 99 4.35 -6.85 9.76
C GLU A 99 4.72 -7.77 8.60
N ILE A 100 5.88 -7.55 7.99
CA ILE A 100 6.35 -8.40 6.91
C ILE A 100 7.09 -9.59 7.51
N TYR A 101 6.65 -10.80 7.16
CA TYR A 101 7.28 -12.05 7.56
C TYR A 101 8.20 -12.61 6.49
N ALA A 102 7.86 -12.42 5.22
CA ALA A 102 8.74 -12.82 4.14
C ALA A 102 8.53 -12.02 2.84
N ALA A 103 9.62 -11.87 2.12
CA ALA A 103 9.70 -11.35 0.76
C ALA A 103 10.52 -12.34 -0.07
N LEU A 104 9.88 -13.09 -0.97
CA LEU A 104 10.48 -14.22 -1.67
C LEU A 104 10.34 -14.11 -3.18
N ILE A 105 11.31 -14.66 -3.87
CA ILE A 105 11.28 -14.97 -5.29
C ILE A 105 11.31 -16.48 -5.43
N SER A 106 10.44 -17.04 -6.24
CA SER A 106 10.42 -18.43 -6.61
C SER A 106 10.55 -18.57 -8.11
N TRP A 107 11.38 -19.50 -8.56
CA TRP A 107 11.46 -19.92 -9.95
C TRP A 107 11.04 -21.39 -10.04
N LYS A 108 10.01 -21.62 -10.84
CA LYS A 108 9.62 -22.98 -11.22
C LYS A 108 9.82 -23.11 -12.73
N PHE A 109 10.80 -23.94 -13.14
CA PHE A 109 11.31 -23.95 -14.51
C PHE A 109 11.82 -22.55 -14.88
N PHE A 110 11.26 -21.92 -15.91
CA PHE A 110 11.62 -20.55 -16.34
C PHE A 110 10.61 -19.49 -15.89
N ARG A 111 9.65 -19.83 -15.00
CA ARG A 111 8.63 -18.91 -14.53
C ARG A 111 9.01 -18.36 -13.16
N ARG A 112 9.10 -17.04 -13.09
CA ARG A 112 9.31 -16.33 -11.84
C ARG A 112 7.98 -15.93 -11.23
N GLU A 113 7.81 -16.24 -9.98
CA GLU A 113 6.75 -15.76 -9.10
C GLU A 113 7.37 -15.09 -7.88
N ASP A 114 6.82 -13.97 -7.47
CA ASP A 114 7.28 -13.25 -6.28
C ASP A 114 6.21 -13.36 -5.20
N TYR A 115 6.62 -13.54 -3.94
CA TYR A 115 5.72 -13.69 -2.81
C TYR A 115 6.02 -12.67 -1.73
N LEU A 116 4.95 -12.08 -1.18
CA LEU A 116 4.98 -11.27 0.03
C LEU A 116 4.07 -11.94 1.06
N VAL A 117 4.62 -12.16 2.25
CA VAL A 117 3.87 -12.73 3.38
C VAL A 117 3.88 -11.71 4.50
N THR A 118 2.70 -11.34 4.99
CA THR A 118 2.54 -10.36 6.05
C THR A 118 1.61 -10.88 7.15
N SER A 119 1.60 -10.18 8.29
CA SER A 119 0.57 -10.36 9.31
C SER A 119 -0.81 -9.99 8.77
N LEU A 120 -1.84 -10.60 9.36
CA LEU A 120 -3.19 -10.09 9.23
C LEU A 120 -3.34 -8.84 10.10
N LEU A 121 -4.05 -7.84 9.59
CA LEU A 121 -4.58 -6.77 10.44
C LEU A 121 -5.74 -7.35 11.24
N LYS A 122 -5.55 -7.52 12.54
CA LYS A 122 -6.56 -8.06 13.45
C LYS A 122 -7.58 -6.97 13.81
N GLY A 123 -8.78 -7.38 14.21
CA GLY A 123 -9.98 -6.57 14.42
C GLY A 123 -9.93 -5.39 15.43
N LYS A 124 -8.74 -5.01 15.89
CA LYS A 124 -8.49 -3.78 16.66
C LYS A 124 -8.07 -2.59 15.78
N ASN A 125 -7.80 -2.83 14.48
CA ASN A 125 -7.49 -1.77 13.53
C ASN A 125 -8.80 -1.23 12.96
N ILE A 126 -8.92 0.09 12.87
CA ILE A 126 -10.11 0.79 12.39
C ILE A 126 -9.80 1.40 11.04
N PHE A 127 -10.43 0.91 9.99
CA PHE A 127 -10.24 1.47 8.64
C PHE A 127 -11.02 2.77 8.47
N LEU A 128 -10.38 3.77 7.84
CA LEU A 128 -10.99 5.08 7.67
C LEU A 128 -12.18 5.07 6.69
N ASP A 129 -12.19 4.18 5.70
CA ASP A 129 -13.35 3.99 4.81
C ASP A 129 -14.56 3.43 5.57
N GLN A 130 -14.35 2.55 6.57
CA GLN A 130 -15.41 2.07 7.45
C GLN A 130 -15.95 3.17 8.36
N MET A 131 -15.08 4.05 8.86
CA MET A 131 -15.50 5.23 9.63
C MET A 131 -16.36 6.19 8.78
N LEU A 132 -16.00 6.41 7.51
CA LEU A 132 -16.79 7.19 6.58
C LEU A 132 -18.15 6.54 6.33
N ALA A 133 -18.20 5.22 6.13
CA ALA A 133 -19.46 4.49 5.97
C ALA A 133 -20.37 4.59 7.21
N ALA A 134 -19.77 4.76 8.39
CA ALA A 134 -20.50 5.04 9.64
C ALA A 134 -20.88 6.51 9.85
N GLY A 135 -20.75 7.38 8.83
CA GLY A 135 -21.12 8.80 8.88
C GLY A 135 -20.14 9.72 9.61
N ARG A 136 -18.94 9.22 9.99
CA ARG A 136 -17.94 9.97 10.79
C ARG A 136 -17.02 10.84 9.91
N LYS A 137 -17.59 11.59 8.98
CA LYS A 137 -16.87 12.34 7.96
C LYS A 137 -15.89 13.37 8.52
N ASP A 138 -16.36 14.22 9.44
CA ASP A 138 -15.53 15.29 10.00
C ASP A 138 -14.41 14.74 10.88
N GLU A 139 -14.69 13.68 11.60
CA GLU A 139 -13.67 13.00 12.41
C GLU A 139 -12.56 12.37 11.54
N VAL A 140 -12.96 11.68 10.47
CA VAL A 140 -11.98 11.12 9.51
C VAL A 140 -11.15 12.24 8.89
N TRP A 141 -11.77 13.38 8.54
CA TRP A 141 -11.03 14.50 8.00
C TRP A 141 -10.02 15.06 9.01
N GLN A 142 -10.42 15.24 10.27
CA GLN A 142 -9.50 15.68 11.32
C GLN A 142 -8.33 14.70 11.52
N LEU A 143 -8.59 13.40 11.53
CA LEU A 143 -7.54 12.38 11.60
C LEU A 143 -6.54 12.46 10.43
N ILE A 144 -7.04 12.77 9.22
CA ILE A 144 -6.17 13.02 8.07
C ILE A 144 -5.27 14.22 8.33
N LEU A 145 -5.85 15.35 8.74
CA LEU A 145 -5.10 16.60 8.94
C LEU A 145 -4.06 16.49 10.07
N THR A 146 -4.46 15.93 11.21
CA THR A 146 -3.62 15.96 12.42
C THR A 146 -2.74 14.72 12.60
N GLY A 147 -3.14 13.58 12.03
CA GLY A 147 -2.41 12.32 12.16
C GLY A 147 -1.63 11.94 10.90
N PHE A 148 -2.34 11.81 9.77
CA PHE A 148 -1.72 11.30 8.55
C PHE A 148 -0.83 12.30 7.84
N LEU A 149 -1.22 13.57 7.68
CA LEU A 149 -0.42 14.55 6.94
C LEU A 149 0.97 14.79 7.55
N PRO A 150 1.12 14.98 8.87
CA PRO A 150 2.44 15.11 9.48
C PRO A 150 3.31 13.85 9.31
N ALA A 151 2.71 12.67 9.42
CA ALA A 151 3.43 11.41 9.25
C ALA A 151 3.85 11.19 7.78
N LEU A 152 2.99 11.55 6.82
CA LEU A 152 3.31 11.53 5.39
C LEU A 152 4.42 12.52 5.04
N ALA A 153 4.44 13.69 5.66
CA ALA A 153 5.53 14.65 5.46
C ALA A 153 6.88 14.04 5.87
N LYS A 154 6.95 13.40 7.04
CA LYS A 154 8.15 12.68 7.49
C LYS A 154 8.55 11.56 6.52
N LEU A 155 7.57 10.80 5.98
CA LEU A 155 7.81 9.78 4.97
C LEU A 155 8.42 10.40 3.71
N HIS A 156 7.86 11.51 3.23
CA HIS A 156 8.37 12.22 2.07
C HIS A 156 9.78 12.78 2.30
N ASP A 157 10.07 13.27 3.49
CA ASP A 157 11.40 13.76 3.86
C ASP A 157 12.43 12.63 3.92
N SER A 158 12.01 11.43 4.32
CA SER A 158 12.85 10.22 4.27
C SER A 158 13.13 9.73 2.85
N GLY A 159 12.55 10.35 1.83
CA GLY A 159 12.69 9.96 0.43
C GLY A 159 11.78 8.80 0.02
N ALA A 160 10.58 8.66 0.58
CA ALA A 160 9.65 7.62 0.17
C ALA A 160 8.24 8.17 -0.06
N ILE A 161 7.47 7.53 -0.96
CA ILE A 161 6.04 7.76 -1.18
C ILE A 161 5.31 6.42 -1.15
N HIS A 162 4.04 6.44 -0.76
CA HIS A 162 3.18 5.26 -0.82
C HIS A 162 2.88 4.84 -2.27
N GLY A 163 2.65 5.82 -3.14
CA GLY A 163 2.44 5.63 -4.59
C GLY A 163 1.02 5.24 -4.99
N ASP A 164 0.18 4.78 -4.04
CA ASP A 164 -1.24 4.51 -4.22
C ASP A 164 -2.05 4.89 -3.00
N LEU A 165 -1.80 6.11 -2.48
CA LEU A 165 -2.42 6.62 -1.27
C LEU A 165 -3.90 6.90 -1.49
N SER A 166 -4.77 6.11 -0.85
CA SER A 166 -6.23 6.24 -0.94
C SER A 166 -6.87 5.90 0.39
N MET A 167 -8.12 6.34 0.61
CA MET A 167 -8.87 6.10 1.85
C MET A 167 -8.95 4.63 2.24
N ARG A 168 -9.04 3.73 1.27
CA ARG A 168 -9.11 2.27 1.49
C ARG A 168 -7.80 1.67 2.02
N ASN A 169 -6.70 2.41 1.88
CA ASN A 169 -5.37 1.97 2.31
C ASN A 169 -4.97 2.57 3.67
N LEU A 170 -5.87 3.33 4.31
CA LEU A 170 -5.63 4.02 5.59
C LEU A 170 -6.37 3.31 6.72
N TYR A 171 -5.69 3.12 7.83
CA TYR A 171 -6.29 2.62 9.05
C TYR A 171 -5.69 3.28 10.29
N LEU A 172 -6.42 3.23 11.40
CA LEU A 172 -5.87 3.53 12.73
C LEU A 172 -5.43 2.24 13.37
N SER A 173 -4.23 2.24 13.90
CA SER A 173 -3.72 1.14 14.70
C SER A 173 -4.44 1.05 16.04
N PRO A 174 -4.26 -0.03 16.81
CA PRO A 174 -4.82 -0.15 18.15
C PRO A 174 -4.33 0.94 19.12
N SER A 175 -3.19 1.55 18.87
CA SER A 175 -2.65 2.70 19.61
C SER A 175 -3.27 4.04 19.18
N GLY A 176 -4.11 4.07 18.14
CA GLY A 176 -4.67 5.28 17.54
C GLY A 176 -3.75 5.95 16.53
N GLY A 177 -2.57 5.41 16.26
CA GLY A 177 -1.62 5.94 15.28
C GLY A 177 -2.03 5.69 13.84
N PRO A 178 -1.50 6.49 12.88
CA PRO A 178 -1.76 6.29 11.45
C PRO A 178 -1.14 5.00 10.94
N GLY A 179 -1.88 4.28 10.09
CA GLY A 179 -1.42 3.05 9.46
C GLY A 179 -1.71 2.99 7.97
N LEU A 180 -0.87 2.29 7.22
CA LEU A 180 -0.97 2.10 5.77
C LEU A 180 -0.91 0.62 5.39
N ILE A 181 -1.76 0.22 4.44
CA ILE A 181 -1.72 -1.08 3.78
C ILE A 181 -1.46 -0.94 2.28
N ASP A 182 -1.24 -2.07 1.61
CA ASP A 182 -1.03 -2.18 0.15
C ASP A 182 0.15 -1.36 -0.37
N LEU A 183 1.33 -1.68 0.16
CA LEU A 183 2.59 -1.00 -0.15
C LEU A 183 3.16 -1.31 -1.55
N ASP A 184 2.40 -1.91 -2.45
CA ASP A 184 2.86 -2.29 -3.81
C ASP A 184 3.30 -1.11 -4.67
N GLY A 185 2.73 0.06 -4.40
CA GLY A 185 3.01 1.32 -5.08
C GLY A 185 4.24 2.06 -4.58
N VAL A 186 4.82 1.63 -3.46
CA VAL A 186 5.91 2.35 -2.79
C VAL A 186 7.08 2.62 -3.73
N LYS A 187 7.55 3.87 -3.70
CA LYS A 187 8.75 4.29 -4.41
C LYS A 187 9.72 4.93 -3.41
N ILE A 188 10.99 4.56 -3.56
CA ILE A 188 12.07 5.05 -2.72
C ILE A 188 13.00 5.90 -3.58
N PHE A 189 13.40 7.03 -3.06
CA PHE A 189 14.31 7.99 -3.66
C PHE A 189 15.55 8.13 -2.76
N SER A 190 16.67 8.48 -3.34
CA SER A 190 17.93 8.74 -2.62
C SER A 190 17.92 10.07 -1.85
N LEU A 191 17.03 10.99 -2.23
CA LEU A 191 16.85 12.32 -1.67
C LEU A 191 15.42 12.49 -1.17
N PRO A 192 15.11 13.53 -0.39
CA PRO A 192 13.74 13.89 -0.06
C PRO A 192 12.87 13.99 -1.31
N VAL A 193 11.61 13.63 -1.14
CA VAL A 193 10.65 13.58 -2.25
C VAL A 193 10.43 14.98 -2.84
N LYS A 194 10.53 15.11 -4.15
CA LYS A 194 10.24 16.37 -4.86
C LYS A 194 8.76 16.75 -4.74
N ASP A 195 8.45 18.03 -4.70
CA ASP A 195 7.09 18.57 -4.52
C ASP A 195 6.06 17.97 -5.47
N LYS A 196 6.45 17.73 -6.74
CA LYS A 196 5.53 17.10 -7.71
C LYS A 196 4.93 15.76 -7.27
N TYR A 197 5.69 14.97 -6.49
CA TYR A 197 5.22 13.67 -5.96
C TYR A 197 4.47 13.86 -4.64
N ARG A 198 4.89 14.82 -3.79
CA ARG A 198 4.16 15.21 -2.58
C ARG A 198 2.76 15.70 -2.94
N GLU A 199 2.67 16.64 -3.88
CA GLU A 199 1.40 17.15 -4.42
C GLU A 199 0.53 16.03 -5.04
N GLU A 200 1.16 15.03 -5.70
CA GLU A 200 0.44 13.90 -6.27
C GLU A 200 -0.17 12.98 -5.20
N GLU A 201 0.56 12.68 -4.14
CA GLU A 201 0.04 11.85 -3.04
C GLU A 201 -1.06 12.57 -2.26
N ILE A 202 -0.86 13.84 -1.93
CA ILE A 202 -1.86 14.66 -1.24
C ILE A 202 -3.13 14.80 -2.09
N ALA A 203 -2.99 15.07 -3.38
CA ALA A 203 -4.13 15.16 -4.29
C ALA A 203 -4.88 13.81 -4.41
N ARG A 204 -4.16 12.69 -4.44
CA ARG A 204 -4.75 11.35 -4.49
C ARG A 204 -5.54 11.05 -3.21
N LEU A 205 -4.99 11.34 -2.06
CA LEU A 205 -5.66 11.16 -0.77
C LEU A 205 -6.93 12.00 -0.70
N THR A 206 -6.83 13.29 -0.98
CA THR A 206 -7.96 14.23 -0.97
C THR A 206 -9.06 13.81 -1.94
N SER A 207 -8.69 13.47 -3.19
CA SER A 207 -9.67 13.01 -4.18
C SER A 207 -10.36 11.72 -3.76
N SER A 208 -9.64 10.76 -3.19
CA SER A 208 -10.21 9.49 -2.74
C SER A 208 -11.18 9.67 -1.57
N PHE A 209 -10.91 10.61 -0.67
CA PHE A 209 -11.85 10.99 0.39
C PHE A 209 -13.17 11.49 -0.18
N PHE A 210 -13.15 12.49 -1.07
CA PHE A 210 -14.37 13.09 -1.63
C PHE A 210 -15.12 12.12 -2.54
N MET A 211 -14.42 11.29 -3.30
CA MET A 211 -15.07 10.26 -4.11
C MET A 211 -15.83 9.26 -3.24
N LEU A 212 -15.21 8.82 -2.14
CA LEU A 212 -15.85 7.87 -1.23
C LEU A 212 -17.03 8.52 -0.49
N VAL A 213 -16.91 9.77 -0.03
CA VAL A 213 -18.02 10.53 0.57
C VAL A 213 -19.17 10.70 -0.43
N SER A 214 -18.87 11.11 -1.67
CA SER A 214 -19.90 11.27 -2.72
C SER A 214 -20.62 9.95 -3.03
N TYR A 215 -19.89 8.84 -3.05
CA TYR A 215 -20.46 7.50 -3.23
C TYR A 215 -21.41 7.13 -2.07
N LEU A 216 -20.98 7.35 -0.82
CA LEU A 216 -21.78 7.05 0.37
C LEU A 216 -23.03 7.94 0.47
N ASP A 217 -22.96 9.19 -0.02
CA ASP A 217 -24.09 10.12 -0.09
C ASP A 217 -25.05 9.82 -1.27
N GLY A 218 -24.85 8.70 -2.01
CA GLY A 218 -25.68 8.32 -3.15
C GLY A 218 -25.46 9.16 -4.42
N ASN A 219 -24.36 9.91 -4.49
CA ASN A 219 -24.00 10.78 -5.61
C ASN A 219 -22.89 10.17 -6.50
N ASP A 220 -22.86 8.85 -6.63
CA ASP A 220 -21.84 8.08 -7.35
C ASP A 220 -21.64 8.49 -8.82
N ARG A 221 -22.70 9.02 -9.47
CA ARG A 221 -22.67 9.46 -10.87
C ARG A 221 -22.27 10.94 -11.06
N LYS A 222 -22.13 11.71 -9.99
CA LYS A 222 -21.76 13.13 -10.07
C LYS A 222 -20.30 13.33 -9.73
N ILE A 223 -19.66 14.26 -10.44
CA ILE A 223 -18.32 14.73 -10.06
C ILE A 223 -18.43 15.42 -8.69
N PRO A 224 -17.78 14.92 -7.63
CA PRO A 224 -17.83 15.59 -6.36
C PRO A 224 -17.23 16.98 -6.48
N VAL A 225 -17.97 17.98 -6.01
CA VAL A 225 -17.43 19.33 -5.82
C VAL A 225 -16.66 19.32 -4.51
N ILE A 226 -15.37 19.64 -4.59
CA ILE A 226 -14.54 19.75 -3.39
C ILE A 226 -14.60 21.18 -2.89
N PRO A 227 -15.18 21.44 -1.70
CA PRO A 227 -15.18 22.78 -1.15
C PRO A 227 -13.75 23.26 -0.89
N GLU A 228 -13.46 24.50 -1.27
CA GLU A 228 -12.12 25.11 -1.17
C GLU A 228 -11.52 24.99 0.23
N LYS A 229 -12.34 25.15 1.27
CA LYS A 229 -11.91 25.02 2.67
C LYS A 229 -11.16 23.72 2.99
N TYR A 230 -11.49 22.61 2.31
CA TYR A 230 -10.82 21.32 2.53
C TYR A 230 -9.44 21.29 1.87
N VAL A 231 -9.32 21.85 0.67
CA VAL A 231 -8.02 21.95 0.01
C VAL A 231 -7.11 22.89 0.80
N THR A 232 -7.63 24.03 1.24
CA THR A 232 -6.93 24.99 2.09
C THR A 232 -6.45 24.30 3.38
N SER A 233 -7.35 23.59 4.08
CA SER A 233 -6.99 22.91 5.33
C SER A 233 -5.90 21.86 5.14
N VAL A 234 -5.90 21.12 4.02
CA VAL A 234 -4.81 20.17 3.72
C VAL A 234 -3.49 20.88 3.47
N LEU A 235 -3.51 21.98 2.71
CA LEU A 235 -2.29 22.74 2.40
C LEU A 235 -1.71 23.44 3.63
N GLU A 236 -2.54 23.92 4.54
CA GLU A 236 -2.14 24.54 5.80
C GLU A 236 -1.58 23.52 6.82
N ASN A 237 -2.16 22.33 6.86
CA ASN A 237 -1.75 21.28 7.80
C ASN A 237 -0.60 20.39 7.27
N TYR A 238 -0.27 20.46 5.97
CA TYR A 238 0.88 19.77 5.45
C TYR A 238 2.16 20.59 5.73
N PRO A 239 3.20 20.02 6.39
CA PRO A 239 4.35 20.78 6.88
C PRO A 239 5.21 21.50 5.82
N HIS A 240 5.07 21.12 4.55
CA HIS A 240 5.79 21.74 3.45
C HIS A 240 4.84 22.56 2.57
N LYS A 241 5.33 23.73 2.08
CA LYS A 241 4.57 24.56 1.17
C LYS A 241 4.38 23.85 -0.18
N LEU A 242 3.14 23.53 -0.53
CA LEU A 242 2.75 22.97 -1.81
C LEU A 242 2.10 24.02 -2.69
N ASN A 243 2.12 23.81 -4.01
CA ASN A 243 1.45 24.69 -4.96
C ASN A 243 -0.05 24.32 -5.05
N ALA A 244 -0.92 25.20 -4.56
CA ALA A 244 -2.37 25.01 -4.50
C ALA A 244 -2.98 24.68 -5.87
N ASP A 245 -2.64 25.43 -6.91
CA ASP A 245 -3.17 25.23 -8.28
C ASP A 245 -2.78 23.86 -8.83
N LYS A 246 -1.54 23.41 -8.56
CA LYS A 246 -1.08 22.09 -8.99
C LYS A 246 -1.79 20.97 -8.24
N VAL A 247 -2.03 21.14 -6.94
CA VAL A 247 -2.76 20.17 -6.11
C VAL A 247 -4.20 20.07 -6.62
N LEU A 248 -4.89 21.20 -6.81
CA LEU A 248 -6.25 21.25 -7.33
C LEU A 248 -6.37 20.56 -8.71
N LYS A 249 -5.51 20.90 -9.67
CA LYS A 249 -5.49 20.27 -10.99
C LYS A 249 -5.29 18.76 -10.91
N LYS A 250 -4.46 18.28 -9.99
CA LYS A 250 -4.24 16.84 -9.76
C LYS A 250 -5.46 16.18 -9.12
N ILE A 251 -6.13 16.84 -8.16
CA ILE A 251 -7.38 16.36 -7.54
C ILE A 251 -8.44 16.16 -8.62
N GLU A 252 -8.72 17.17 -9.43
CA GLU A 252 -9.68 17.07 -10.55
C GLU A 252 -9.35 15.92 -11.50
N LYS A 253 -8.07 15.77 -11.83
CA LYS A 253 -7.60 14.66 -12.69
C LYS A 253 -7.88 13.28 -12.08
N PHE A 254 -7.66 13.11 -10.76
CA PHE A 254 -7.94 11.85 -10.09
C PHE A 254 -9.43 11.56 -10.00
N ILE A 255 -10.25 12.55 -9.71
CA ILE A 255 -11.71 12.43 -9.69
C ILE A 255 -12.21 11.96 -11.07
N ARG A 256 -11.85 12.68 -12.15
CA ARG A 256 -12.25 12.31 -13.52
C ARG A 256 -11.79 10.91 -13.93
N ARG A 257 -10.65 10.44 -13.43
CA ARG A 257 -10.17 9.07 -13.68
C ARG A 257 -10.94 8.03 -12.88
N GLY A 258 -11.24 8.32 -11.61
CA GLY A 258 -11.96 7.42 -10.74
C GLY A 258 -13.38 7.13 -11.22
N GLN A 259 -14.06 8.12 -11.80
CA GLN A 259 -15.41 7.95 -12.37
C GLN A 259 -15.50 6.93 -13.51
N LYS A 260 -14.39 6.63 -14.18
CA LYS A 260 -14.37 5.59 -15.22
C LYS A 260 -14.44 4.16 -14.67
N TYR A 261 -14.36 3.99 -13.35
CA TYR A 261 -14.31 2.70 -12.66
C TYR A 261 -15.46 2.54 -11.63
N LEU A 262 -16.34 3.53 -11.52
CA LEU A 262 -17.65 3.49 -10.84
C LEU A 262 -18.76 3.21 -11.84
#